data_1a69cf3f367d822ed9661933bc9c0e6c
#
_entry.id   1a69cf3f367d822ed9661933bc9c0e6c
#
_cell.length_a   1.000
_cell.length_b   1.000
_cell.length_c   1.000
_cell.angle_alpha   90.00
_cell.angle_beta   90.00
_cell.angle_gamma   90.00
#
_symmetry.space_group_name_H-M   'P 1'
#
loop_
_entity.id
_entity.type
_entity.pdbx_description
1 polymer ?
#
loop_
_entity_poly.entity_id
_entity_poly.type
_entity_poly.pdbx_seq_one_letter_code
_entity_poly.pdbx_strand_id
1 'polypeptide(L)'
;MNEAEERTTVTVEVVVRADVPELLTIEECQQVLAAAVSAAGAPEGSAITLTLSDDVELAALNAEHMGVEGPTDVLSFPLLPPSAFPEHPGQDPAVREAVDDFPTPAGEPVDLGDIVVSVERAIDQAEGGAGGQTNDLRWAPTDELRLLITHGGLHICGWDHAASEEETAMRALERKLLGMA
;
A
#
# COMPACT_ATOMS: atom_id res chain seq x y z
N MET A 1 0.28 32.94 -15.53
CA MET A 1 1.22 32.40 -14.53
C MET A 1 0.77 30.98 -14.24
N ASN A 2 1.48 30.02 -14.79
CA ASN A 2 1.21 28.61 -14.56
C ASN A 2 1.81 28.29 -13.19
N GLU A 3 0.96 28.06 -12.19
CA GLU A 3 1.35 27.31 -11.02
C GLU A 3 1.51 25.86 -11.50
N ALA A 4 2.76 25.48 -11.74
CA ALA A 4 3.10 24.08 -11.91
C ALA A 4 2.69 23.39 -10.61
N GLU A 5 1.74 22.47 -10.70
CA GLU A 5 1.53 21.44 -9.68
C GLU A 5 2.90 20.82 -9.43
N GLU A 6 3.50 21.17 -8.30
CA GLU A 6 4.67 20.51 -7.75
C GLU A 6 4.25 19.08 -7.44
N ARG A 7 4.46 18.19 -8.41
CA ARG A 7 4.16 16.77 -8.25
C ARG A 7 5.17 16.23 -7.26
N THR A 8 4.70 15.91 -6.07
CA THR A 8 5.44 15.06 -5.12
C THR A 8 5.95 13.84 -5.87
N THR A 9 7.26 13.81 -6.12
CA THR A 9 7.84 12.75 -6.95
C THR A 9 8.22 11.60 -6.03
N VAL A 10 7.37 10.58 -5.98
CA VAL A 10 7.69 9.31 -5.33
C VAL A 10 8.29 8.37 -6.38
N THR A 11 9.45 7.80 -6.07
CA THR A 11 10.07 6.76 -6.89
C THR A 11 9.58 5.39 -6.46
N VAL A 12 8.96 4.65 -7.38
CA VAL A 12 8.46 3.29 -7.12
C VAL A 12 9.31 2.30 -7.92
N GLU A 13 10.00 1.41 -7.21
CA GLU A 13 10.63 0.24 -7.80
C GLU A 13 9.62 -0.93 -7.80
N VAL A 14 9.45 -1.59 -8.93
CA VAL A 14 8.56 -2.76 -9.05
C VAL A 14 9.40 -3.99 -9.38
N VAL A 15 9.32 -4.99 -8.52
CA VAL A 15 9.94 -6.30 -8.69
C VAL A 15 8.86 -7.33 -8.97
N VAL A 16 8.99 -8.07 -10.05
CA VAL A 16 8.06 -9.14 -10.41
C VAL A 16 8.78 -10.48 -10.29
N ARG A 17 8.24 -11.38 -9.47
CA ARG A 17 8.80 -12.73 -9.32
C ARG A 17 8.53 -13.57 -10.58
N ALA A 18 9.37 -14.58 -10.79
CA ALA A 18 9.18 -15.53 -11.89
C ALA A 18 7.82 -16.24 -11.78
N ASP A 19 7.21 -16.51 -12.92
CA ASP A 19 5.95 -17.25 -13.05
C ASP A 19 4.68 -16.57 -12.45
N VAL A 20 4.81 -15.31 -12.01
CA VAL A 20 3.65 -14.52 -11.56
C VAL A 20 2.89 -13.97 -12.75
N PRO A 21 1.54 -14.15 -12.83
CA PRO A 21 0.73 -13.60 -13.91
C PRO A 21 0.81 -12.08 -14.02
N GLU A 22 0.94 -11.54 -15.22
CA GLU A 22 0.87 -10.10 -15.45
C GLU A 22 -0.59 -9.65 -15.54
N LEU A 23 -1.08 -9.02 -14.48
CA LEU A 23 -2.41 -8.40 -14.44
C LEU A 23 -2.35 -6.90 -14.74
N LEU A 24 -1.29 -6.24 -14.30
CA LEU A 24 -1.01 -4.83 -14.51
C LEU A 24 0.40 -4.67 -15.06
N THR A 25 0.60 -3.68 -15.90
CA THR A 25 1.94 -3.30 -16.33
C THR A 25 2.74 -2.70 -15.16
N ILE A 26 4.06 -2.72 -15.25
CA ILE A 26 4.94 -2.08 -14.25
C ILE A 26 4.56 -0.61 -14.06
N GLU A 27 4.29 0.11 -15.16
CA GLU A 27 3.90 1.52 -15.12
C GLU A 27 2.57 1.72 -14.38
N GLU A 28 1.56 0.88 -14.60
CA GLU A 28 0.29 0.93 -13.87
C GLU A 28 0.50 0.68 -12.37
N CYS A 29 1.32 -0.30 -12.00
CA CYS A 29 1.67 -0.56 -10.60
C CYS A 29 2.36 0.65 -9.95
N GLN A 30 3.30 1.27 -10.65
CA GLN A 30 3.99 2.48 -10.19
C GLN A 30 3.02 3.63 -9.96
N GLN A 31 2.10 3.87 -10.92
CA GLN A 31 1.10 4.94 -10.81
C GLN A 31 0.16 4.72 -9.63
N VAL A 32 -0.34 3.50 -9.44
CA VAL A 32 -1.26 3.15 -8.34
C VAL A 32 -0.58 3.37 -6.99
N LEU A 33 0.63 2.84 -6.81
CA LEU A 33 1.33 2.95 -5.54
C LEU A 33 1.77 4.40 -5.25
N ALA A 34 2.32 5.09 -6.24
CA ALA A 34 2.70 6.50 -6.09
C ALA A 34 1.50 7.38 -5.72
N ALA A 35 0.33 7.14 -6.32
CA ALA A 35 -0.90 7.85 -5.98
C ALA A 35 -1.33 7.58 -4.53
N ALA A 36 -1.25 6.33 -4.07
CA ALA A 36 -1.63 5.94 -2.71
C ALA A 36 -0.76 6.63 -1.65
N VAL A 37 0.56 6.48 -1.76
CA VAL A 37 1.48 7.06 -0.77
C VAL A 37 1.53 8.59 -0.83
N SER A 38 1.38 9.19 -2.02
CA SER A 38 1.27 10.66 -2.14
C SER A 38 -0.01 11.20 -1.48
N ALA A 39 -1.15 10.51 -1.67
CA ALA A 39 -2.42 10.88 -1.02
C ALA A 39 -2.35 10.73 0.52
N ALA A 40 -1.54 9.80 1.01
CA ALA A 40 -1.26 9.63 2.43
C ALA A 40 -0.22 10.63 2.97
N GLY A 41 0.33 11.49 2.13
CA GLY A 41 1.27 12.55 2.53
C GLY A 41 2.71 12.09 2.67
N ALA A 42 3.14 11.13 1.86
CA ALA A 42 4.55 10.74 1.80
C ALA A 42 5.46 11.95 1.52
N PRO A 43 6.62 12.06 2.16
CA PRO A 43 7.57 13.14 1.91
C PRO A 43 8.01 13.20 0.45
N GLU A 44 8.36 14.40 -0.02
CA GLU A 44 8.93 14.57 -1.37
C GLU A 44 10.23 13.80 -1.51
N GLY A 45 10.45 13.23 -2.70
CA GLY A 45 11.64 12.44 -2.99
C GLY A 45 11.68 11.09 -2.31
N SER A 46 10.53 10.60 -1.81
CA SER A 46 10.45 9.24 -1.23
C SER A 46 10.66 8.15 -2.28
N ALA A 47 11.17 7.02 -1.80
CA ALA A 47 11.28 5.78 -2.55
C ALA A 47 10.51 4.65 -1.85
N ILE A 48 9.97 3.72 -2.62
CA ILE A 48 9.23 2.56 -2.12
C ILE A 48 9.40 1.39 -3.08
N THR A 49 9.50 0.17 -2.54
CA THR A 49 9.56 -1.05 -3.35
C THR A 49 8.24 -1.81 -3.31
N LEU A 50 7.74 -2.23 -4.46
CA LEU A 50 6.62 -3.15 -4.63
C LEU A 50 7.11 -4.46 -5.22
N THR A 51 6.88 -5.56 -4.53
CA THR A 51 7.12 -6.90 -5.06
C THR A 51 5.80 -7.60 -5.39
N LEU A 52 5.61 -7.99 -6.64
CA LEU A 52 4.53 -8.88 -7.07
C LEU A 52 5.02 -10.33 -6.97
N SER A 53 4.34 -11.13 -6.19
CA SER A 53 4.74 -12.48 -5.81
C SER A 53 3.56 -13.46 -5.80
N ASP A 54 3.78 -14.63 -5.22
CA ASP A 54 2.85 -15.74 -5.09
C ASP A 54 2.49 -16.04 -3.62
N ASP A 55 1.57 -16.96 -3.43
CA ASP A 55 1.13 -17.42 -2.11
C ASP A 55 2.23 -18.09 -1.30
N VAL A 56 3.21 -18.71 -1.97
CA VAL A 56 4.30 -19.44 -1.30
C VAL A 56 5.26 -18.46 -0.61
N GLU A 57 5.68 -17.40 -1.31
CA GLU A 57 6.52 -16.34 -0.72
C GLU A 57 5.76 -15.60 0.38
N LEU A 58 4.49 -15.23 0.14
CA LEU A 58 3.66 -14.54 1.14
C LEU A 58 3.47 -15.40 2.40
N ALA A 59 3.26 -16.71 2.26
CA ALA A 59 3.14 -17.62 3.42
C ALA A 59 4.44 -17.67 4.23
N ALA A 60 5.59 -17.73 3.57
CA ALA A 60 6.89 -17.74 4.23
C ALA A 60 7.14 -16.42 4.99
N LEU A 61 6.91 -15.28 4.35
CA LEU A 61 7.06 -13.96 4.97
C LEU A 61 6.08 -13.74 6.12
N ASN A 62 4.83 -14.18 5.98
CA ASN A 62 3.81 -14.09 7.03
C ASN A 62 4.20 -14.90 8.27
N ALA A 63 4.70 -16.11 8.09
CA ALA A 63 5.18 -16.94 9.18
C ALA A 63 6.42 -16.33 9.87
N GLU A 64 7.37 -15.81 9.09
CA GLU A 64 8.63 -15.27 9.61
C GLU A 64 8.42 -13.94 10.36
N HIS A 65 7.64 -13.03 9.80
CA HIS A 65 7.52 -11.64 10.30
C HIS A 65 6.28 -11.41 11.16
N MET A 66 5.17 -12.08 10.88
CA MET A 66 3.91 -11.91 11.61
C MET A 66 3.60 -13.08 12.57
N GLY A 67 4.35 -14.18 12.48
CA GLY A 67 4.11 -15.36 13.28
C GLY A 67 2.80 -16.10 12.97
N VAL A 68 2.23 -15.84 11.78
CA VAL A 68 0.96 -16.40 11.31
C VAL A 68 1.21 -17.41 10.20
N GLU A 69 0.68 -18.63 10.34
CA GLU A 69 0.79 -19.65 9.30
C GLU A 69 -0.20 -19.40 8.15
N GLY A 70 0.25 -19.64 6.94
CA GLY A 70 -0.52 -19.54 5.72
C GLY A 70 -0.31 -18.21 4.98
N PRO A 71 -0.74 -18.18 3.71
CA PRO A 71 -0.57 -16.99 2.88
C PRO A 71 -1.54 -15.86 3.28
N THR A 72 -1.07 -14.64 3.07
CA THR A 72 -1.89 -13.43 3.09
C THR A 72 -1.86 -12.80 1.70
N ASP A 73 -2.71 -11.83 1.46
CA ASP A 73 -2.80 -11.14 0.17
C ASP A 73 -1.73 -10.04 0.00
N VAL A 74 -1.44 -9.31 1.07
CA VAL A 74 -0.44 -8.24 1.08
C VAL A 74 0.28 -8.15 2.41
N LEU A 75 1.57 -7.86 2.36
CA LEU A 75 2.40 -7.52 3.52
C LEU A 75 3.09 -6.18 3.28
N SER A 76 3.07 -5.33 4.29
CA SER A 76 3.72 -4.03 4.29
C SER A 76 4.78 -3.96 5.39
N PHE A 77 5.97 -3.52 5.03
CA PHE A 77 7.14 -3.40 5.91
C PHE A 77 7.57 -1.93 5.97
N PRO A 78 6.92 -1.10 6.81
CA PRO A 78 7.23 0.32 6.90
C PRO A 78 8.59 0.56 7.54
N LEU A 79 9.37 1.48 6.99
CA LEU A 79 10.64 1.96 7.55
C LEU A 79 10.50 3.27 8.31
N LEU A 80 9.40 3.98 8.11
CA LEU A 80 9.09 5.21 8.83
C LEU A 80 7.97 5.00 9.84
N PRO A 81 8.03 5.71 10.98
CA PRO A 81 6.95 5.69 11.94
C PRO A 81 5.71 6.44 11.43
N PRO A 82 4.51 6.14 11.95
CA PRO A 82 3.30 6.86 11.60
C PRO A 82 3.37 8.39 11.81
N SER A 83 4.21 8.84 12.75
CA SER A 83 4.44 10.27 13.01
C SER A 83 5.17 11.01 11.88
N ALA A 84 5.80 10.30 10.95
CA ALA A 84 6.44 10.88 9.76
C ALA A 84 5.41 11.34 8.70
N PHE A 85 4.15 10.92 8.84
CA PHE A 85 3.06 11.23 7.92
C PHE A 85 2.04 12.18 8.58
N PRO A 86 1.20 12.88 7.79
CA PRO A 86 0.09 13.66 8.34
C PRO A 86 -0.86 12.83 9.18
N GLU A 87 -1.44 13.44 10.21
CA GLU A 87 -2.51 12.82 10.98
C GLU A 87 -3.76 12.60 10.10
N HIS A 88 -4.44 11.48 10.31
CA HIS A 88 -5.64 11.13 9.57
C HIS A 88 -6.80 10.74 10.51
N PRO A 89 -8.06 10.76 10.03
CA PRO A 89 -9.22 10.48 10.88
C PRO A 89 -9.16 9.08 11.52
N GLY A 90 -9.45 9.01 12.80
CA GLY A 90 -9.49 7.77 13.57
C GLY A 90 -8.14 7.21 14.01
N GLN A 91 -7.03 7.85 13.64
CA GLN A 91 -5.69 7.44 14.05
C GLN A 91 -5.53 7.54 15.57
N ASP A 92 -5.01 6.50 16.21
CA ASP A 92 -4.71 6.52 17.64
C ASP A 92 -3.56 7.49 17.94
N PRO A 93 -3.76 8.55 18.74
CA PRO A 93 -2.71 9.48 19.12
C PRO A 93 -1.47 8.80 19.75
N ALA A 94 -1.67 7.69 20.47
CA ALA A 94 -0.58 6.97 21.12
C ALA A 94 0.43 6.38 20.11
N VAL A 95 0.00 6.07 18.90
CA VAL A 95 0.88 5.57 17.83
C VAL A 95 1.86 6.64 17.36
N ARG A 96 1.53 7.92 17.54
CA ARG A 96 2.38 9.05 17.13
C ARG A 96 3.39 9.48 18.16
N GLU A 97 3.18 9.16 19.43
CA GLU A 97 4.05 9.58 20.54
C GLU A 97 5.34 8.76 20.66
N ALA A 98 5.44 7.64 19.95
CA ALA A 98 6.42 6.58 20.20
C ALA A 98 7.75 6.73 19.44
N VAL A 99 8.11 7.88 18.86
CA VAL A 99 9.25 7.93 17.96
C VAL A 99 10.26 8.99 18.27
N ASP A 100 11.50 8.53 18.48
CA ASP A 100 12.71 9.34 18.36
C ASP A 100 12.88 9.79 16.90
N ASP A 101 13.24 11.06 16.75
CA ASP A 101 13.50 11.71 15.46
C ASP A 101 14.66 10.99 14.73
N PHE A 102 14.36 10.19 13.72
CA PHE A 102 15.38 9.59 12.87
C PHE A 102 15.85 10.63 11.84
N PRO A 103 17.06 11.15 11.94
CA PRO A 103 17.55 12.10 10.96
C PRO A 103 17.74 11.43 9.61
N THR A 104 16.93 11.81 8.64
CA THR A 104 17.14 11.43 7.24
C THR A 104 18.37 12.16 6.71
N PRO A 105 19.36 11.47 6.12
CA PRO A 105 20.52 12.12 5.52
C PRO A 105 20.06 13.12 4.45
N ALA A 106 20.59 14.34 4.51
CA ALA A 106 20.23 15.38 3.56
C ALA A 106 20.66 14.98 2.14
N GLY A 107 19.69 14.92 1.20
CA GLY A 107 19.94 14.69 -0.23
C GLY A 107 19.79 13.24 -0.69
N GLU A 108 19.44 12.31 0.19
CA GLU A 108 19.07 10.95 -0.21
C GLU A 108 17.54 10.77 -0.22
N PRO A 109 17.00 9.90 -1.09
CA PRO A 109 15.59 9.54 -1.05
C PRO A 109 15.18 9.00 0.31
N VAL A 110 14.00 9.40 0.79
CA VAL A 110 13.41 8.83 2.00
C VAL A 110 12.81 7.48 1.66
N ASP A 111 13.40 6.39 2.17
CA ASP A 111 12.88 5.06 1.96
C ASP A 111 11.65 4.82 2.85
N LEU A 112 10.50 4.58 2.22
CA LEU A 112 9.24 4.31 2.91
C LEU A 112 9.13 2.85 3.36
N GLY A 113 9.83 1.94 2.68
CA GLY A 113 9.80 0.50 2.95
C GLY A 113 9.34 -0.33 1.76
N ASP A 114 8.90 -1.55 2.06
CA ASP A 114 8.59 -2.58 1.08
C ASP A 114 7.15 -3.06 1.20
N ILE A 115 6.53 -3.36 0.05
CA ILE A 115 5.23 -4.02 -0.04
C ILE A 115 5.40 -5.29 -0.86
N VAL A 116 4.83 -6.39 -0.39
CA VAL A 116 4.78 -7.66 -1.12
C VAL A 116 3.32 -8.06 -1.29
N VAL A 117 2.88 -8.30 -2.53
CA VAL A 117 1.50 -8.63 -2.88
C VAL A 117 1.45 -9.99 -3.57
N SER A 118 0.52 -10.87 -3.15
CA SER A 118 0.21 -12.09 -3.87
C SER A 118 -0.75 -11.81 -5.02
N VAL A 119 -0.28 -12.02 -6.24
CA VAL A 119 -1.12 -11.91 -7.44
C VAL A 119 -2.13 -13.06 -7.51
N GLU A 120 -1.76 -14.25 -7.00
CA GLU A 120 -2.68 -15.40 -6.91
C GLU A 120 -3.88 -15.07 -6.02
N ARG A 121 -3.64 -14.42 -4.87
CA ARG A 121 -4.72 -13.97 -3.97
C ARG A 121 -5.63 -12.93 -4.62
N ALA A 122 -5.06 -11.99 -5.38
CA ALA A 122 -5.86 -11.02 -6.11
C ALA A 122 -6.82 -11.71 -7.11
N ILE A 123 -6.35 -12.75 -7.79
CA ILE A 123 -7.17 -13.55 -8.71
C ILE A 123 -8.26 -14.30 -7.94
N ASP A 124 -7.88 -15.06 -6.91
CA ASP A 124 -8.79 -15.90 -6.13
C ASP A 124 -9.87 -15.08 -5.43
N GLN A 125 -9.53 -13.96 -4.83
CA GLN A 125 -10.46 -13.07 -4.14
C GLN A 125 -11.46 -12.45 -5.12
N ALA A 126 -11.00 -12.00 -6.29
CA ALA A 126 -11.88 -11.44 -7.31
C ALA A 126 -12.83 -12.48 -7.91
N GLU A 127 -12.33 -13.68 -8.23
CA GLU A 127 -13.12 -14.77 -8.79
C GLU A 127 -14.10 -15.37 -7.77
N GLY A 128 -13.70 -15.44 -6.50
CA GLY A 128 -14.52 -15.92 -5.40
C GLY A 128 -15.62 -14.95 -4.97
N GLY A 129 -15.67 -13.74 -5.56
CA GLY A 129 -16.60 -12.68 -5.15
C GLY A 129 -16.33 -12.10 -3.76
N ALA A 130 -15.14 -12.39 -3.19
CA ALA A 130 -14.70 -11.88 -1.90
C ALA A 130 -13.87 -10.59 -2.04
N GLY A 131 -13.52 -10.22 -3.28
CA GLY A 131 -12.73 -9.04 -3.58
C GLY A 131 -13.55 -7.76 -3.52
N GLY A 132 -12.84 -6.67 -3.38
CA GLY A 132 -13.41 -5.34 -3.33
C GLY A 132 -14.13 -5.02 -2.03
N GLN A 133 -14.55 -3.77 -1.92
CA GLN A 133 -15.24 -3.25 -0.74
C GLN A 133 -16.77 -3.23 -0.89
N THR A 134 -17.29 -3.69 -2.03
CA THR A 134 -18.71 -3.69 -2.33
C THR A 134 -19.13 -5.02 -2.93
N ASN A 135 -20.11 -5.67 -2.32
CA ASN A 135 -20.67 -6.94 -2.77
C ASN A 135 -21.44 -6.84 -4.09
N ASP A 136 -21.58 -5.66 -4.68
CA ASP A 136 -22.49 -5.37 -5.78
C ASP A 136 -21.81 -5.22 -7.15
N LEU A 137 -20.47 -5.17 -7.19
CA LEU A 137 -19.71 -4.97 -8.42
C LEU A 137 -19.02 -6.27 -8.84
N ARG A 138 -19.06 -6.56 -10.14
CA ARG A 138 -18.15 -7.52 -10.75
C ARG A 138 -16.74 -6.95 -10.66
N TRP A 139 -15.98 -7.51 -9.80
CA TRP A 139 -14.62 -7.09 -9.50
C TRP A 139 -13.64 -7.95 -10.29
N ALA A 140 -12.85 -7.34 -11.15
CA ALA A 140 -11.84 -8.06 -11.92
C ALA A 140 -10.57 -8.29 -11.10
N PRO A 141 -9.76 -9.31 -11.40
CA PRO A 141 -8.45 -9.49 -10.74
C PRO A 141 -7.53 -8.27 -10.81
N THR A 142 -7.62 -7.48 -11.89
CA THR A 142 -6.89 -6.22 -12.05
C THR A 142 -7.35 -5.16 -11.04
N ASP A 143 -8.65 -5.11 -10.73
CA ASP A 143 -9.20 -4.18 -9.75
C ASP A 143 -8.79 -4.57 -8.34
N GLU A 144 -8.83 -5.88 -8.05
CA GLU A 144 -8.35 -6.41 -6.77
C GLU A 144 -6.86 -6.13 -6.56
N LEU A 145 -6.03 -6.36 -7.57
CA LEU A 145 -4.60 -6.07 -7.48
C LEU A 145 -4.35 -4.57 -7.22
N ARG A 146 -5.08 -3.68 -7.88
CA ARG A 146 -5.01 -2.23 -7.60
C ARG A 146 -5.40 -1.91 -6.17
N LEU A 147 -6.45 -2.56 -5.65
CA LEU A 147 -6.87 -2.38 -4.26
C LEU A 147 -5.77 -2.84 -3.28
N LEU A 148 -5.19 -4.03 -3.48
CA LEU A 148 -4.15 -4.56 -2.61
C LEU A 148 -2.88 -3.68 -2.60
N ILE A 149 -2.47 -3.18 -3.77
CA ILE A 149 -1.34 -2.22 -3.89
C ILE A 149 -1.66 -0.92 -3.14
N THR A 150 -2.86 -0.37 -3.33
CA THR A 150 -3.31 0.85 -2.66
C THR A 150 -3.34 0.64 -1.14
N HIS A 151 -3.96 -0.45 -0.68
CA HIS A 151 -4.08 -0.82 0.73
C HIS A 151 -2.71 -0.95 1.41
N GLY A 152 -1.80 -1.70 0.78
CA GLY A 152 -0.42 -1.83 1.27
C GLY A 152 0.31 -0.48 1.34
N GLY A 153 0.13 0.39 0.33
CA GLY A 153 0.70 1.73 0.32
C GLY A 153 0.20 2.62 1.47
N LEU A 154 -1.08 2.54 1.81
CA LEU A 154 -1.64 3.26 2.94
C LEU A 154 -1.08 2.75 4.26
N HIS A 155 -0.93 1.43 4.43
CA HIS A 155 -0.30 0.85 5.63
C HIS A 155 1.16 1.30 5.79
N ILE A 156 1.94 1.40 4.71
CA ILE A 156 3.30 1.97 4.75
C ILE A 156 3.30 3.38 5.34
N CYS A 157 2.28 4.16 5.05
CA CYS A 157 2.12 5.54 5.55
C CYS A 157 1.39 5.63 6.90
N GLY A 158 1.30 4.54 7.63
CA GLY A 158 0.78 4.52 9.01
C GLY A 158 -0.73 4.48 9.15
N TRP A 159 -1.49 4.22 8.06
CA TRP A 159 -2.91 3.93 8.15
C TRP A 159 -3.14 2.52 8.67
N ASP A 160 -4.18 2.35 9.50
CA ASP A 160 -4.59 1.06 10.04
C ASP A 160 -6.12 0.91 9.99
N HIS A 161 -6.61 -0.27 10.25
CA HIS A 161 -8.03 -0.60 10.28
C HIS A 161 -8.45 -1.30 11.60
N ALA A 162 -7.64 -1.16 12.64
CA ALA A 162 -7.95 -1.71 13.97
C ALA A 162 -9.09 -0.95 14.66
N ALA A 163 -9.20 0.37 14.44
CA ALA A 163 -10.29 1.20 14.92
C ALA A 163 -11.33 1.42 13.82
N SER A 164 -12.63 1.35 14.15
CA SER A 164 -13.71 1.45 13.15
C SER A 164 -13.77 2.79 12.41
N GLU A 165 -13.38 3.88 13.06
CA GLU A 165 -13.33 5.20 12.44
C GLU A 165 -12.18 5.29 11.43
N GLU A 166 -11.00 4.80 11.78
CA GLU A 166 -9.84 4.75 10.90
C GLU A 166 -10.10 3.82 9.71
N GLU A 167 -10.66 2.63 9.95
CA GLU A 167 -11.08 1.71 8.88
C GLU A 167 -12.03 2.39 7.89
N THR A 168 -13.03 3.12 8.39
CA THR A 168 -13.98 3.83 7.54
C THR A 168 -13.28 4.89 6.69
N ALA A 169 -12.38 5.67 7.29
CA ALA A 169 -11.62 6.70 6.60
C ALA A 169 -10.66 6.10 5.56
N MET A 170 -9.96 5.02 5.89
CA MET A 170 -9.07 4.29 4.99
C MET A 170 -9.82 3.76 3.78
N ARG A 171 -10.95 3.08 3.98
CA ARG A 171 -11.81 2.58 2.90
C ARG A 171 -12.35 3.69 2.00
N ALA A 172 -12.70 4.84 2.57
CA ALA A 172 -13.13 5.99 1.78
C ALA A 172 -12.00 6.53 0.89
N LEU A 173 -10.76 6.57 1.39
CA LEU A 173 -9.60 6.98 0.62
C LEU A 173 -9.27 5.97 -0.49
N GLU A 174 -9.29 4.66 -0.19
CA GLU A 174 -9.11 3.60 -1.18
C GLU A 174 -10.12 3.73 -2.34
N ARG A 175 -11.40 3.88 -2.03
CA ARG A 175 -12.45 4.06 -3.04
C ARG A 175 -12.21 5.28 -3.92
N LYS A 176 -11.82 6.39 -3.31
CA LYS A 176 -11.49 7.62 -4.05
C LYS A 176 -10.31 7.42 -5.00
N LEU A 177 -9.25 6.76 -4.54
CA LEU A 177 -8.05 6.48 -5.33
C LEU A 177 -8.32 5.53 -6.50
N LEU A 178 -9.22 4.56 -6.28
CA LEU A 178 -9.64 3.59 -7.30
C LEU A 178 -10.74 4.13 -8.24
N GLY A 179 -11.18 5.37 -8.07
CA GLY A 179 -12.23 5.96 -8.90
C GLY A 179 -13.63 5.39 -8.65
N MET A 180 -13.86 4.86 -7.45
CA MET A 180 -15.12 4.24 -7.03
C MET A 180 -15.98 5.20 -6.19
N ALA A 181 -16.08 6.43 -6.59
CA ALA A 181 -16.86 7.45 -5.86
C ALA A 181 -18.39 7.22 -5.97
#